data_c54555247aa575c152ce7ea3b7e8b8e4
#
_entry.id   c54555247aa575c152ce7ea3b7e8b8e4
#
_cell.length_a   1.000
_cell.length_b   1.000
_cell.length_c   1.000
_cell.angle_alpha   90.00
_cell.angle_beta   90.00
_cell.angle_gamma   90.00
#
_symmetry.space_group_name_H-M   'P 1'
#
loop_
_entity.id
_entity.type
_entity.pdbx_description
1 polymer ?
#
loop_
_entity_poly.entity_id
_entity_poly.type
_entity_poly.pdbx_seq_one_letter_code
_entity_poly.pdbx_strand_id
1 'polypeptide(L)'
;MKIDILTLFPEMFAPLEHSIVGKAREKGLLEINYHNFRENAEKSRHVDDEPYGGGQGMLLRAQPIFDAYDAIEKKQPRVILLDPAGRTFDQAYAEELAKEEELIFICGHYEGYDERIKTLVTDEISLGDYILTGGELAAMTMIDATVRLIPEVIGKEASHTDDSFSSGLLEYPQYTRPYDYRGMVVPEVLMSGHHENIRKWRLYESLKKTYLRRPDLLERYQITAEEEAMLEEIRQAQSD
;
A
#
# COMPACT_ATOMS: atom_id res chain seq x y z
N MET A 1 -3.54 -7.78 -14.14
CA MET A 1 -2.56 -8.16 -13.07
C MET A 1 -2.96 -9.48 -12.48
N LYS A 2 -2.00 -10.37 -12.22
CA LYS A 2 -2.20 -11.65 -11.51
C LYS A 2 -1.46 -11.55 -10.17
N ILE A 3 -2.12 -11.94 -9.08
CA ILE A 3 -1.55 -11.96 -7.72
C ILE A 3 -1.72 -13.37 -7.16
N ASP A 4 -0.63 -14.00 -6.78
CA ASP A 4 -0.62 -15.27 -6.07
C ASP A 4 -0.17 -15.03 -4.62
N ILE A 5 -0.84 -15.62 -3.65
CA ILE A 5 -0.61 -15.39 -2.23
C ILE A 5 -0.33 -16.73 -1.54
N LEU A 6 0.90 -16.92 -1.07
CA LEU A 6 1.28 -18.05 -0.25
C LEU A 6 0.98 -17.70 1.21
N THR A 7 0.06 -18.41 1.84
CA THR A 7 -0.46 -18.13 3.18
C THR A 7 -0.89 -19.40 3.90
N LEU A 8 -0.95 -19.38 5.23
CA LEU A 8 -1.59 -20.41 6.04
C LEU A 8 -3.09 -20.20 6.22
N PHE A 9 -3.58 -18.97 5.94
CA PHE A 9 -4.95 -18.54 6.26
C PHE A 9 -5.61 -17.83 5.07
N PRO A 10 -5.93 -18.57 3.98
CA PRO A 10 -6.61 -18.01 2.80
C PRO A 10 -7.91 -17.24 3.15
N GLU A 11 -8.64 -17.69 4.16
CA GLU A 11 -9.88 -17.09 4.63
C GLU A 11 -9.73 -15.65 5.16
N MET A 12 -8.52 -15.26 5.58
CA MET A 12 -8.25 -13.88 6.02
C MET A 12 -8.36 -12.87 4.89
N PHE A 13 -8.29 -13.31 3.65
CA PHE A 13 -8.33 -12.43 2.46
C PHE A 13 -9.76 -12.15 1.97
N ALA A 14 -10.80 -12.63 2.65
CA ALA A 14 -12.19 -12.37 2.30
C ALA A 14 -12.52 -10.87 2.03
N PRO A 15 -11.92 -9.87 2.71
CA PRO A 15 -12.14 -8.47 2.38
C PRO A 15 -11.79 -8.07 0.94
N LEU A 16 -10.86 -8.77 0.28
CA LEU A 16 -10.47 -8.51 -1.11
C LEU A 16 -11.53 -8.95 -2.13
N GLU A 17 -12.56 -9.70 -1.70
CA GLU A 17 -13.71 -10.08 -2.53
C GLU A 17 -14.72 -8.95 -2.69
N HIS A 18 -14.55 -7.83 -1.98
CA HIS A 18 -15.52 -6.75 -1.90
C HIS A 18 -14.96 -5.42 -2.40
N SER A 19 -15.89 -4.43 -2.50
CA SER A 19 -15.56 -3.04 -2.85
C SER A 19 -14.82 -2.92 -4.19
N ILE A 20 -13.81 -2.08 -4.26
CA ILE A 20 -13.06 -1.75 -5.50
C ILE A 20 -12.26 -2.96 -5.98
N VAL A 21 -11.58 -3.66 -5.06
CA VAL A 21 -10.78 -4.85 -5.39
C VAL A 21 -11.65 -5.97 -5.94
N GLY A 22 -12.79 -6.27 -5.30
CA GLY A 22 -13.76 -7.25 -5.79
C GLY A 22 -14.29 -6.90 -7.18
N LYS A 23 -14.64 -5.63 -7.42
CA LYS A 23 -15.07 -5.16 -8.75
C LYS A 23 -13.97 -5.27 -9.82
N ALA A 24 -12.70 -5.05 -9.47
CA ALA A 24 -11.59 -5.24 -10.39
C ALA A 24 -11.47 -6.71 -10.82
N ARG A 25 -11.70 -7.64 -9.89
CA ARG A 25 -11.75 -9.09 -10.18
C ARG A 25 -12.93 -9.45 -11.09
N GLU A 26 -14.13 -8.97 -10.78
CA GLU A 26 -15.33 -9.18 -11.61
C GLU A 26 -15.14 -8.68 -13.05
N LYS A 27 -14.41 -7.57 -13.23
CA LYS A 27 -14.08 -7.02 -14.55
C LYS A 27 -12.94 -7.75 -15.27
N GLY A 28 -12.28 -8.72 -14.63
CA GLY A 28 -11.12 -9.42 -15.20
C GLY A 28 -9.83 -8.59 -15.27
N LEU A 29 -9.77 -7.44 -14.57
CA LEU A 29 -8.57 -6.60 -14.46
C LEU A 29 -7.57 -7.16 -13.45
N LEU A 30 -8.06 -7.98 -12.52
CA LEU A 30 -7.31 -8.57 -11.44
C LEU A 30 -7.70 -10.03 -11.24
N GLU A 31 -6.71 -10.89 -11.12
CA GLU A 31 -6.83 -12.28 -10.69
C GLU A 31 -6.08 -12.44 -9.36
N ILE A 32 -6.72 -13.03 -8.35
CA ILE A 32 -6.07 -13.35 -7.07
C ILE A 32 -6.26 -14.84 -6.78
N ASN A 33 -5.14 -15.52 -6.55
CA ASN A 33 -5.09 -16.93 -6.21
C ASN A 33 -4.47 -17.09 -4.81
N TYR A 34 -5.04 -18.00 -4.02
CA TYR A 34 -4.57 -18.29 -2.66
C TYR A 34 -3.98 -19.69 -2.63
N HIS A 35 -2.75 -19.81 -2.12
CA HIS A 35 -2.01 -21.06 -2.00
C HIS A 35 -1.73 -21.32 -0.53
N ASN A 36 -2.47 -22.25 0.06
CA ASN A 36 -2.19 -22.70 1.42
C ASN A 36 -1.01 -23.66 1.40
N PHE A 37 0.18 -23.18 1.73
CA PHE A 37 1.39 -24.01 1.69
C PHE A 37 1.40 -25.13 2.72
N ARG A 38 0.46 -25.19 3.67
CA ARG A 38 0.24 -26.38 4.52
C ARG A 38 -0.15 -27.61 3.69
N GLU A 39 -0.80 -27.41 2.56
CA GLU A 39 -1.20 -28.50 1.67
C GLU A 39 0.00 -29.13 0.96
N ASN A 40 1.09 -28.37 0.81
CA ASN A 40 2.36 -28.80 0.23
C ASN A 40 3.33 -29.41 1.26
N ALA A 41 2.99 -29.35 2.56
CA ALA A 41 3.83 -29.94 3.59
C ALA A 41 3.85 -31.48 3.47
N GLU A 42 4.96 -32.08 3.82
CA GLU A 42 5.12 -33.55 3.86
C GLU A 42 4.03 -34.22 4.70
N LYS A 43 4.00 -35.54 4.72
CA LYS A 43 2.95 -36.38 5.38
C LYS A 43 2.59 -35.96 6.81
N SER A 44 3.51 -35.34 7.53
CA SER A 44 3.29 -34.79 8.87
C SER A 44 2.41 -33.52 8.89
N ARG A 45 2.24 -32.82 7.75
CA ARG A 45 1.61 -31.50 7.61
C ARG A 45 2.20 -30.40 8.50
N HIS A 46 3.42 -30.59 9.00
CA HIS A 46 4.14 -29.60 9.79
C HIS A 46 4.76 -28.56 8.84
N VAL A 47 4.39 -27.30 9.02
CA VAL A 47 4.89 -26.16 8.24
C VAL A 47 5.98 -25.38 8.97
N ASP A 48 6.20 -25.72 10.24
CA ASP A 48 7.11 -25.04 11.17
C ASP A 48 7.99 -26.05 11.90
N ASP A 49 9.13 -25.60 12.42
CA ASP A 49 10.07 -26.38 13.19
C ASP A 49 10.92 -25.50 14.11
N GLU A 50 11.63 -26.11 15.06
CA GLU A 50 12.53 -25.41 15.96
C GLU A 50 13.76 -24.85 15.21
N PRO A 51 14.22 -23.63 15.56
CA PRO A 51 15.40 -23.05 14.91
C PRO A 51 16.68 -23.83 15.27
N TYR A 52 17.55 -24.04 14.27
CA TYR A 52 18.90 -24.50 14.52
C TYR A 52 19.65 -23.54 15.44
N GLY A 53 20.38 -24.08 16.40
CA GLY A 53 21.10 -23.29 17.41
C GLY A 53 20.25 -22.97 18.65
N GLY A 54 18.99 -23.40 18.67
CA GLY A 54 18.05 -23.13 19.75
C GLY A 54 17.46 -21.70 19.68
N GLY A 55 16.48 -21.43 20.50
CA GLY A 55 15.76 -20.15 20.57
C GLY A 55 14.34 -20.36 21.06
N GLN A 56 13.58 -19.28 21.19
CA GLN A 56 12.15 -19.35 21.50
C GLN A 56 11.33 -19.37 20.21
N GLY A 57 10.21 -20.09 20.25
CA GLY A 57 9.25 -20.17 19.15
C GLY A 57 9.68 -21.09 18.01
N MET A 58 8.95 -20.99 16.91
CA MET A 58 9.08 -21.85 15.74
C MET A 58 9.33 -21.00 14.49
N LEU A 59 9.98 -21.57 13.48
CA LEU A 59 10.20 -20.96 12.17
C LEU A 59 9.42 -21.71 11.09
N LEU A 60 8.90 -20.99 10.10
CA LEU A 60 8.35 -21.61 8.90
C LEU A 60 9.46 -22.36 8.14
N ARG A 61 9.17 -23.60 7.81
CA ARG A 61 10.06 -24.50 7.05
C ARG A 61 10.14 -24.09 5.59
N ALA A 62 11.32 -24.25 4.99
CA ALA A 62 11.53 -23.94 3.58
C ALA A 62 10.68 -24.81 2.65
N GLN A 63 10.66 -26.15 2.87
CA GLN A 63 10.05 -27.11 1.95
C GLN A 63 8.60 -26.79 1.56
N PRO A 64 7.63 -26.54 2.49
CA PRO A 64 6.25 -26.27 2.09
C PRO A 64 6.09 -25.03 1.24
N ILE A 65 6.91 -24.01 1.50
CA ILE A 65 6.85 -22.73 0.77
C ILE A 65 7.47 -22.88 -0.62
N PHE A 66 8.62 -23.59 -0.74
CA PHE A 66 9.23 -23.89 -2.04
C PHE A 66 8.29 -24.71 -2.93
N ASP A 67 7.70 -25.78 -2.40
CA ASP A 67 6.81 -26.64 -3.17
C ASP A 67 5.53 -25.89 -3.61
N ALA A 68 4.97 -25.03 -2.74
CA ALA A 68 3.84 -24.17 -3.10
C ALA A 68 4.23 -23.16 -4.17
N TYR A 69 5.40 -22.54 -4.05
CA TYR A 69 5.92 -21.59 -5.04
C TYR A 69 6.18 -22.27 -6.38
N ASP A 70 6.76 -23.45 -6.40
CA ASP A 70 7.06 -24.21 -7.63
C ASP A 70 5.79 -24.65 -8.37
N ALA A 71 4.70 -24.88 -7.62
CA ALA A 71 3.41 -25.24 -8.20
C ALA A 71 2.67 -24.08 -8.88
N ILE A 72 3.08 -22.84 -8.66
CA ILE A 72 2.48 -21.67 -9.30
C ILE A 72 2.94 -21.58 -10.75
N GLU A 73 1.99 -21.48 -11.68
CA GLU A 73 2.28 -21.12 -13.07
C GLU A 73 2.65 -19.63 -13.14
N LYS A 74 3.87 -19.32 -13.52
CA LYS A 74 4.46 -17.98 -13.51
C LYS A 74 5.46 -17.80 -14.62
N LYS A 75 5.64 -16.55 -15.05
CA LYS A 75 6.66 -16.17 -16.05
C LYS A 75 7.82 -15.42 -15.39
N GLN A 76 7.58 -14.20 -14.96
CA GLN A 76 8.55 -13.32 -14.30
C GLN A 76 7.88 -12.56 -13.14
N PRO A 77 7.44 -13.25 -12.08
CA PRO A 77 6.75 -12.59 -10.98
C PRO A 77 7.72 -11.74 -10.17
N ARG A 78 7.24 -10.63 -9.65
CA ARG A 78 7.86 -9.95 -8.52
C ARG A 78 7.43 -10.65 -7.25
N VAL A 79 8.39 -11.18 -6.50
CA VAL A 79 8.15 -12.02 -5.31
C VAL A 79 8.42 -11.21 -4.05
N ILE A 80 7.40 -10.97 -3.27
CA ILE A 80 7.40 -10.07 -2.13
C ILE A 80 7.32 -10.89 -0.85
N LEU A 81 8.34 -10.77 -0.01
CA LEU A 81 8.38 -11.30 1.34
C LEU A 81 8.05 -10.18 2.32
N LEU A 82 7.11 -10.43 3.22
CA LEU A 82 6.73 -9.47 4.25
C LEU A 82 7.62 -9.68 5.49
N ASP A 83 8.56 -8.77 5.68
CA ASP A 83 9.60 -8.85 6.70
C ASP A 83 9.84 -7.48 7.34
N PRO A 84 9.94 -7.37 8.68
CA PRO A 84 10.27 -6.11 9.35
C PRO A 84 11.59 -5.48 8.90
N ALA A 85 12.56 -6.28 8.41
CA ALA A 85 13.84 -5.79 7.90
C ALA A 85 13.76 -5.22 6.47
N GLY A 86 12.60 -5.39 5.79
CA GLY A 86 12.41 -4.95 4.42
C GLY A 86 12.31 -3.43 4.26
N ARG A 87 12.35 -2.97 3.00
CA ARG A 87 12.06 -1.58 2.64
C ARG A 87 10.65 -1.21 3.10
N THR A 88 10.50 -0.06 3.73
CA THR A 88 9.18 0.45 4.13
C THR A 88 8.32 0.74 2.90
N PHE A 89 7.10 0.20 2.89
CA PHE A 89 6.12 0.41 1.83
C PHE A 89 5.58 1.85 1.85
N ASP A 90 5.53 2.46 0.69
CA ASP A 90 5.00 3.81 0.47
C ASP A 90 4.21 3.89 -0.85
N GLN A 91 3.63 5.05 -1.13
CA GLN A 91 2.84 5.28 -2.35
C GLN A 91 3.67 5.06 -3.62
N ALA A 92 4.92 5.51 -3.64
CA ALA A 92 5.80 5.33 -4.80
C ALA A 92 6.05 3.85 -5.08
N TYR A 93 6.15 3.04 -4.02
CA TYR A 93 6.32 1.60 -4.18
C TYR A 93 5.02 0.92 -4.67
N ALA A 94 3.85 1.37 -4.22
CA ALA A 94 2.58 0.91 -4.78
C ALA A 94 2.47 1.21 -6.28
N GLU A 95 2.94 2.38 -6.72
CA GLU A 95 3.01 2.78 -8.13
C GLU A 95 3.99 1.93 -8.96
N GLU A 96 5.10 1.48 -8.34
CA GLU A 96 6.01 0.50 -8.97
C GLU A 96 5.29 -0.85 -9.16
N LEU A 97 4.67 -1.39 -8.09
CA LEU A 97 3.98 -2.67 -8.13
C LEU A 97 2.77 -2.68 -9.08
N ALA A 98 2.08 -1.54 -9.22
CA ALA A 98 0.93 -1.42 -10.11
C ALA A 98 1.28 -1.60 -11.61
N LYS A 99 2.56 -1.51 -11.98
CA LYS A 99 3.07 -1.72 -13.35
C LYS A 99 3.40 -3.19 -13.65
N GLU A 100 3.43 -4.03 -12.63
CA GLU A 100 3.77 -5.45 -12.78
C GLU A 100 2.58 -6.27 -13.30
N GLU A 101 2.87 -7.28 -14.09
CA GLU A 101 1.85 -8.22 -14.55
C GLU A 101 1.57 -9.33 -13.54
N GLU A 102 2.60 -9.74 -12.78
CA GLU A 102 2.56 -10.86 -11.84
C GLU A 102 3.22 -10.49 -10.51
N LEU A 103 2.48 -10.64 -9.42
CA LEU A 103 2.99 -10.49 -8.06
C LEU A 103 2.80 -11.80 -7.28
N ILE A 104 3.77 -12.17 -6.46
CA ILE A 104 3.64 -13.25 -5.49
C ILE A 104 3.92 -12.70 -4.11
N PHE A 105 2.99 -12.85 -3.17
CA PHE A 105 3.18 -12.50 -1.77
C PHE A 105 3.46 -13.75 -0.94
N ILE A 106 4.48 -13.71 -0.10
CA ILE A 106 4.77 -14.74 0.90
C ILE A 106 4.45 -14.18 2.28
N CYS A 107 3.39 -14.70 2.90
CA CYS A 107 2.93 -14.28 4.22
C CYS A 107 3.60 -15.13 5.30
N GLY A 108 4.41 -14.48 6.13
CA GLY A 108 5.07 -15.12 7.26
C GLY A 108 4.16 -15.28 8.47
N HIS A 109 4.54 -16.23 9.34
CA HIS A 109 3.95 -16.47 10.66
C HIS A 109 5.02 -16.89 11.66
N TYR A 110 4.63 -17.11 12.91
CA TYR A 110 5.52 -17.53 13.99
C TYR A 110 6.62 -16.49 14.27
N GLU A 111 7.84 -16.94 14.55
CA GLU A 111 9.02 -16.08 14.77
C GLU A 111 9.73 -15.69 13.47
N GLY A 112 9.22 -16.15 12.31
CA GLY A 112 9.79 -15.91 11.00
C GLY A 112 9.89 -17.17 10.16
N TYR A 113 10.83 -17.19 9.23
CA TYR A 113 10.98 -18.26 8.25
C TYR A 113 12.44 -18.70 8.14
N ASP A 114 12.62 -19.91 7.61
CA ASP A 114 13.92 -20.40 7.19
C ASP A 114 14.54 -19.40 6.18
N GLU A 115 15.76 -18.93 6.44
CA GLU A 115 16.44 -17.90 5.65
C GLU A 115 16.57 -18.30 4.16
N ARG A 116 16.57 -19.59 3.84
CA ARG A 116 16.65 -20.08 2.46
C ARG A 116 15.45 -19.65 1.61
N ILE A 117 14.30 -19.34 2.20
CA ILE A 117 13.11 -18.83 1.50
C ILE A 117 13.42 -17.51 0.78
N LYS A 118 14.33 -16.71 1.32
CA LYS A 118 14.76 -15.44 0.71
C LYS A 118 15.41 -15.62 -0.66
N THR A 119 15.85 -16.81 -1.03
CA THR A 119 16.37 -17.10 -2.38
C THR A 119 15.29 -17.05 -3.47
N LEU A 120 14.01 -17.15 -3.09
CA LEU A 120 12.87 -16.99 -4.01
C LEU A 120 12.47 -15.53 -4.22
N VAL A 121 12.93 -14.63 -3.35
CA VAL A 121 12.38 -13.30 -3.13
C VAL A 121 13.09 -12.26 -3.99
N THR A 122 12.33 -11.38 -4.61
CA THR A 122 12.86 -10.19 -5.30
C THR A 122 12.86 -8.97 -4.37
N ASP A 123 11.91 -8.90 -3.44
CA ASP A 123 11.69 -7.75 -2.57
C ASP A 123 11.33 -8.18 -1.14
N GLU A 124 12.04 -7.65 -0.16
CA GLU A 124 11.63 -7.71 1.25
C GLU A 124 10.96 -6.38 1.61
N ILE A 125 9.73 -6.42 2.14
CA ILE A 125 8.92 -5.23 2.38
C ILE A 125 8.37 -5.23 3.80
N SER A 126 8.48 -4.07 4.46
CA SER A 126 7.87 -3.76 5.75
C SER A 126 6.73 -2.76 5.59
N LEU A 127 5.65 -2.88 6.36
CA LEU A 127 4.63 -1.83 6.47
C LEU A 127 5.05 -0.68 7.39
N GLY A 128 6.01 -0.89 8.29
CA GLY A 128 6.45 0.08 9.27
C GLY A 128 7.05 -0.58 10.51
N ASP A 129 7.47 0.22 11.47
CA ASP A 129 8.21 -0.20 12.66
C ASP A 129 7.26 -0.75 13.75
N TYR A 130 6.57 -1.82 13.46
CA TYR A 130 5.71 -2.57 14.38
C TYR A 130 5.57 -4.02 13.93
N ILE A 131 5.21 -4.89 14.85
CA ILE A 131 5.09 -6.32 14.61
C ILE A 131 3.62 -6.72 14.51
N LEU A 132 3.29 -7.49 13.47
CA LEU A 132 2.00 -8.14 13.27
C LEU A 132 2.11 -9.64 13.59
N THR A 133 0.97 -10.29 13.83
CA THR A 133 0.91 -11.74 14.09
C THR A 133 1.19 -12.60 12.86
N GLY A 134 1.11 -12.00 11.66
CA GLY A 134 1.34 -12.65 10.37
C GLY A 134 1.37 -11.64 9.23
N GLY A 135 1.73 -12.10 8.04
CA GLY A 135 1.88 -11.26 6.85
C GLY A 135 0.57 -10.91 6.14
N GLU A 136 -0.54 -11.55 6.46
CA GLU A 136 -1.79 -11.44 5.69
C GLU A 136 -2.36 -10.02 5.69
N LEU A 137 -2.39 -9.34 6.84
CA LEU A 137 -2.85 -7.94 6.92
C LEU A 137 -1.95 -7.00 6.13
N ALA A 138 -0.64 -7.23 6.20
CA ALA A 138 0.33 -6.46 5.42
C ALA A 138 0.12 -6.66 3.91
N ALA A 139 -0.03 -7.91 3.46
CA ALA A 139 -0.32 -8.24 2.07
C ALA A 139 -1.62 -7.56 1.58
N MET A 140 -2.71 -7.65 2.36
CA MET A 140 -3.97 -7.01 2.01
C MET A 140 -3.84 -5.50 1.86
N THR A 141 -3.13 -4.83 2.77
CA THR A 141 -2.89 -3.38 2.71
C THR A 141 -2.12 -2.99 1.44
N MET A 142 -1.07 -3.74 1.12
CA MET A 142 -0.26 -3.50 -0.08
C MET A 142 -1.04 -3.78 -1.36
N ILE A 143 -1.83 -4.85 -1.39
CA ILE A 143 -2.69 -5.20 -2.54
C ILE A 143 -3.73 -4.11 -2.77
N ASP A 144 -4.42 -3.63 -1.74
CA ASP A 144 -5.40 -2.56 -1.87
C ASP A 144 -4.77 -1.28 -2.41
N ALA A 145 -3.64 -0.84 -1.83
CA ALA A 145 -2.92 0.35 -2.29
C ALA A 145 -2.41 0.24 -3.73
N THR A 146 -2.03 -0.96 -4.18
CA THR A 146 -1.52 -1.23 -5.52
C THR A 146 -2.63 -1.35 -6.56
N VAL A 147 -3.66 -2.15 -6.25
CA VAL A 147 -4.74 -2.48 -7.20
C VAL A 147 -5.54 -1.24 -7.59
N ARG A 148 -5.76 -0.30 -6.66
CA ARG A 148 -6.47 0.95 -6.96
C ARG A 148 -5.77 1.82 -8.00
N LEU A 149 -4.48 1.59 -8.26
CA LEU A 149 -3.67 2.33 -9.24
C LEU A 149 -3.69 1.70 -10.64
N ILE A 150 -4.23 0.49 -10.77
CA ILE A 150 -4.37 -0.18 -12.07
C ILE A 150 -5.40 0.60 -12.92
N PRO A 151 -5.11 0.88 -14.20
CA PRO A 151 -6.05 1.53 -15.10
C PRO A 151 -7.44 0.87 -15.08
N GLU A 152 -8.51 1.67 -15.13
CA GLU A 152 -9.91 1.24 -15.13
C GLU A 152 -10.44 0.61 -13.82
N VAL A 153 -9.61 0.41 -12.80
CA VAL A 153 -10.06 -0.08 -11.47
C VAL A 153 -10.86 1.00 -10.76
N ILE A 154 -10.35 2.22 -10.69
CA ILE A 154 -11.11 3.41 -10.26
C ILE A 154 -11.49 4.21 -11.50
N GLY A 155 -12.77 4.53 -11.64
CA GLY A 155 -13.42 4.96 -12.88
C GLY A 155 -12.97 6.28 -13.53
N LYS A 156 -11.97 7.01 -13.01
CA LYS A 156 -11.35 8.18 -13.64
C LYS A 156 -9.87 8.21 -13.29
N GLU A 157 -8.99 8.21 -14.29
CA GLU A 157 -7.53 8.37 -14.12
C GLU A 157 -7.14 9.62 -13.34
N ALA A 158 -7.90 10.72 -13.48
CA ALA A 158 -7.70 11.97 -12.74
C ALA A 158 -7.91 11.84 -11.20
N SER A 159 -8.45 10.71 -10.73
CA SER A 159 -8.75 10.51 -9.30
C SER A 159 -7.51 10.22 -8.44
N HIS A 160 -6.37 9.85 -9.05
CA HIS A 160 -5.16 9.48 -8.30
C HIS A 160 -4.13 10.61 -8.21
N THR A 161 -4.12 11.52 -9.20
CA THR A 161 -3.09 12.57 -9.31
C THR A 161 -3.19 13.60 -8.19
N ASP A 162 -4.39 13.82 -7.66
CA ASP A 162 -4.65 14.76 -6.56
C ASP A 162 -4.61 14.10 -5.17
N ASP A 163 -4.50 12.77 -5.11
CA ASP A 163 -4.40 12.05 -3.84
C ASP A 163 -3.12 12.42 -3.07
N SER A 164 -3.19 12.37 -1.75
CA SER A 164 -2.01 12.55 -0.88
C SER A 164 -0.88 11.62 -1.31
N PHE A 165 0.33 12.15 -1.32
CA PHE A 165 1.60 11.50 -1.70
C PHE A 165 1.82 11.33 -3.22
N SER A 166 0.81 11.12 -4.04
CA SER A 166 0.97 10.99 -5.50
C SER A 166 1.50 12.27 -6.14
N SER A 167 1.04 13.43 -5.64
CA SER A 167 1.57 14.74 -6.02
C SER A 167 2.85 15.15 -5.24
N GLY A 168 3.27 14.37 -4.24
CA GLY A 168 4.33 14.70 -3.30
C GLY A 168 3.87 15.54 -2.10
N LEU A 169 2.62 15.99 -2.07
CA LEU A 169 2.01 16.77 -1.00
C LEU A 169 0.87 15.98 -0.32
N LEU A 170 0.38 16.48 0.81
CA LEU A 170 -0.90 16.04 1.35
C LEU A 170 -2.05 16.74 0.60
N GLU A 171 -3.13 16.01 0.38
CA GLU A 171 -4.33 16.53 -0.27
C GLU A 171 -4.95 17.68 0.54
N TYR A 172 -5.49 18.68 -0.17
CA TYR A 172 -6.24 19.80 0.40
C TYR A 172 -7.53 19.33 1.09
N PRO A 173 -8.12 20.14 2.02
CA PRO A 173 -9.39 19.81 2.65
C PRO A 173 -10.53 19.83 1.63
N GLN A 174 -11.37 18.82 1.66
CA GLN A 174 -12.53 18.68 0.80
C GLN A 174 -13.82 18.92 1.57
N TYR A 175 -14.81 19.48 0.90
CA TYR A 175 -16.13 19.80 1.45
C TYR A 175 -17.23 19.26 0.56
N THR A 176 -18.36 18.88 1.18
CA THR A 176 -19.57 18.44 0.49
C THR A 176 -20.81 19.09 1.10
N ARG A 177 -21.97 18.82 0.56
CA ARG A 177 -23.26 19.36 1.05
C ARG A 177 -23.61 18.81 2.44
N PRO A 178 -24.29 19.59 3.28
CA PRO A 178 -24.81 20.94 3.05
C PRO A 178 -23.72 22.04 3.13
N TYR A 179 -24.00 23.26 2.62
CA TYR A 179 -23.10 24.42 2.66
C TYR A 179 -22.77 24.84 4.09
N ASP A 180 -23.76 24.90 4.97
CA ASP A 180 -23.58 25.13 6.41
C ASP A 180 -23.97 23.85 7.17
N TYR A 181 -23.05 23.38 7.97
CA TYR A 181 -23.31 22.29 8.90
C TYR A 181 -22.88 22.70 10.31
N ARG A 182 -23.86 22.94 11.18
CA ARG A 182 -23.66 23.36 12.58
C ARG A 182 -22.84 24.66 12.74
N GLY A 183 -23.05 25.64 11.86
CA GLY A 183 -22.30 26.89 11.83
C GLY A 183 -20.92 26.79 11.17
N MET A 184 -20.54 25.63 10.67
CA MET A 184 -19.33 25.43 9.87
C MET A 184 -19.66 25.53 8.38
N VAL A 185 -19.20 26.60 7.75
CA VAL A 185 -19.52 26.89 6.36
C VAL A 185 -18.41 26.46 5.40
N VAL A 186 -18.78 26.05 4.18
CA VAL A 186 -17.83 25.78 3.10
C VAL A 186 -17.14 27.07 2.69
N PRO A 187 -15.81 27.10 2.45
CA PRO A 187 -15.10 28.29 1.98
C PRO A 187 -15.72 28.85 0.70
N GLU A 188 -15.98 30.18 0.69
CA GLU A 188 -16.65 30.84 -0.42
C GLU A 188 -15.95 30.71 -1.76
N VAL A 189 -14.61 30.62 -1.75
CA VAL A 189 -13.80 30.39 -2.96
C VAL A 189 -14.22 29.13 -3.72
N LEU A 190 -14.64 28.08 -3.00
CA LEU A 190 -15.09 26.83 -3.62
C LEU A 190 -16.47 26.96 -4.29
N MET A 191 -17.24 27.97 -3.93
CA MET A 191 -18.56 28.27 -4.49
C MET A 191 -18.49 29.30 -5.63
N SER A 192 -17.34 29.94 -5.83
CA SER A 192 -17.19 31.09 -6.75
C SER A 192 -17.28 30.75 -8.25
N GLY A 193 -17.06 29.48 -8.61
CA GLY A 193 -16.95 29.06 -10.02
C GLY A 193 -15.65 29.51 -10.73
N HIS A 194 -14.77 30.24 -10.05
CA HIS A 194 -13.50 30.71 -10.60
C HIS A 194 -12.41 29.62 -10.47
N HIS A 195 -12.22 28.81 -11.50
CA HIS A 195 -11.33 27.65 -11.49
C HIS A 195 -9.91 27.98 -11.03
N GLU A 196 -9.34 29.11 -11.45
CA GLU A 196 -7.98 29.51 -11.06
C GLU A 196 -7.88 29.88 -9.58
N ASN A 197 -8.88 30.54 -9.01
CA ASN A 197 -8.90 30.83 -7.57
C ASN A 197 -9.08 29.56 -6.75
N ILE A 198 -9.90 28.62 -7.22
CA ILE A 198 -10.07 27.30 -6.60
C ILE A 198 -8.77 26.51 -6.66
N ARG A 199 -8.06 26.50 -7.80
CA ARG A 199 -6.75 25.85 -7.95
C ARG A 199 -5.74 26.41 -6.94
N LYS A 200 -5.60 27.74 -6.87
CA LYS A 200 -4.67 28.40 -5.94
C LYS A 200 -5.01 28.11 -4.49
N TRP A 201 -6.28 28.14 -4.14
CA TRP A 201 -6.74 27.82 -2.79
C TRP A 201 -6.42 26.36 -2.42
N ARG A 202 -6.68 25.42 -3.31
CA ARG A 202 -6.34 24.00 -3.10
C ARG A 202 -4.84 23.80 -2.91
N LEU A 203 -4.02 24.43 -3.75
CA LEU A 203 -2.56 24.35 -3.65
C LEU A 203 -2.07 24.94 -2.33
N TYR A 204 -2.57 26.11 -1.94
CA TYR A 204 -2.24 26.76 -0.66
C TYR A 204 -2.59 25.84 0.53
N GLU A 205 -3.78 25.27 0.55
CA GLU A 205 -4.21 24.40 1.63
C GLU A 205 -3.43 23.08 1.68
N SER A 206 -3.05 22.51 0.53
CA SER A 206 -2.15 21.34 0.45
C SER A 206 -0.77 21.66 1.03
N LEU A 207 -0.16 22.76 0.63
CA LEU A 207 1.13 23.24 1.14
C LEU A 207 1.06 23.48 2.65
N LYS A 208 0.05 24.18 3.12
CA LYS A 208 -0.18 24.48 4.54
C LYS A 208 -0.34 23.20 5.37
N LYS A 209 -1.16 22.26 4.91
CA LYS A 209 -1.38 20.98 5.59
C LYS A 209 -0.09 20.15 5.62
N THR A 210 0.65 20.13 4.50
CA THR A 210 1.92 19.43 4.40
C THR A 210 2.97 20.04 5.34
N TYR A 211 3.13 21.35 5.31
CA TYR A 211 4.04 22.07 6.20
C TYR A 211 3.78 21.79 7.69
N LEU A 212 2.50 21.80 8.09
CA LEU A 212 2.11 21.60 9.49
C LEU A 212 2.15 20.14 9.95
N ARG A 213 1.94 19.18 9.06
CA ARG A 213 1.72 17.78 9.44
C ARG A 213 2.81 16.83 8.97
N ARG A 214 3.40 17.11 7.81
CA ARG A 214 4.41 16.27 7.17
C ARG A 214 5.49 17.14 6.49
N PRO A 215 6.22 17.94 7.27
CA PRO A 215 7.28 18.81 6.72
C PRO A 215 8.38 18.02 6.00
N ASP A 216 8.60 16.76 6.37
CA ASP A 216 9.50 15.83 5.71
C ASP A 216 9.21 15.62 4.21
N LEU A 217 7.95 15.77 3.80
CA LEU A 217 7.58 15.68 2.38
C LEU A 217 8.10 16.88 1.58
N LEU A 218 8.12 18.07 2.18
CA LEU A 218 8.63 19.28 1.53
C LEU A 218 10.13 19.22 1.28
N GLU A 219 10.90 18.47 2.07
CA GLU A 219 12.34 18.29 1.87
C GLU A 219 12.67 17.58 0.55
N ARG A 220 11.73 16.79 0.04
CA ARG A 220 11.87 16.00 -1.21
C ARG A 220 11.07 16.58 -2.38
N TYR A 221 10.21 17.55 -2.11
CA TYR A 221 9.32 18.15 -3.07
C TYR A 221 10.02 19.25 -3.88
N GLN A 222 9.82 19.29 -5.19
CA GLN A 222 10.35 20.32 -6.05
C GLN A 222 9.43 21.56 -6.02
N ILE A 223 9.74 22.48 -5.14
CA ILE A 223 8.94 23.69 -4.91
C ILE A 223 9.10 24.66 -6.09
N THR A 224 7.99 25.14 -6.66
CA THR A 224 7.95 26.17 -7.69
C THR A 224 8.00 27.58 -7.06
N ALA A 225 8.23 28.62 -7.85
CA ALA A 225 8.25 30.01 -7.37
C ALA A 225 6.87 30.46 -6.81
N GLU A 226 5.76 29.98 -7.39
CA GLU A 226 4.39 30.23 -6.87
C GLU A 226 4.22 29.59 -5.49
N GLU A 227 4.66 28.37 -5.33
CA GLU A 227 4.56 27.61 -4.09
C GLU A 227 5.48 28.15 -2.98
N GLU A 228 6.68 28.62 -3.32
CA GLU A 228 7.56 29.26 -2.35
C GLU A 228 6.96 30.53 -1.76
N ALA A 229 6.33 31.36 -2.60
CA ALA A 229 5.61 32.55 -2.14
C ALA A 229 4.47 32.18 -1.15
N MET A 230 3.70 31.13 -1.46
CA MET A 230 2.65 30.64 -0.57
C MET A 230 3.22 30.06 0.75
N LEU A 231 4.34 29.36 0.69
CA LEU A 231 5.00 28.83 1.89
C LEU A 231 5.55 29.94 2.79
N GLU A 232 6.05 31.05 2.22
CA GLU A 232 6.47 32.22 3.00
C GLU A 232 5.29 32.83 3.75
N GLU A 233 4.12 32.99 3.10
CA GLU A 233 2.89 33.45 3.76
C GLU A 233 2.47 32.51 4.89
N ILE A 234 2.54 31.19 4.67
CA ILE A 234 2.20 30.17 5.68
C ILE A 234 3.14 30.26 6.88
N ARG A 235 4.46 30.41 6.65
CA ARG A 235 5.46 30.55 7.71
C ARG A 235 5.24 31.81 8.56
N GLN A 236 4.96 32.95 7.91
CA GLN A 236 4.65 34.20 8.59
C GLN A 236 3.41 34.08 9.47
N ALA A 237 2.32 33.50 8.94
CA ALA A 237 1.07 33.29 9.67
C ALA A 237 1.18 32.32 10.86
N GLN A 238 2.24 31.54 10.97
CA GLN A 238 2.49 30.65 12.10
C GLN A 238 3.43 31.28 13.16
N SER A 239 4.04 32.43 12.85
CA SER A 239 4.98 33.13 13.73
C SER A 239 4.29 34.22 14.56
N ASP A 240 3.07 34.59 14.17
CA ASP A 240 2.17 35.52 14.86
C ASP A 240 1.18 34.77 15.78
#